data_18a3e93c359d6e2790493e5ee541f898
#
_entry.id   18a3e93c359d6e2790493e5ee541f898
#
_cell.length_a   1.000
_cell.length_b   1.000
_cell.length_c   1.000
_cell.angle_alpha   90.00
_cell.angle_beta   90.00
_cell.angle_gamma   90.00
#
_symmetry.space_group_name_H-M   'P 1'
#
loop_
_entity.id
_entity.type
_entity.pdbx_description
1 polymer ?
#
loop_
_entity_poly.entity_id
_entity_poly.type
_entity_poly.pdbx_seq_one_letter_code
_entity_poly.pdbx_strand_id
1 'polypeptide(L)'
;MQSVTSNAVAKCLAYSLTEQKTGETWIDGKPIYRKVFWGNSHPSDNNIGQISNIDRVIKAFAMIKNQNDGNWLTNNYAGNVYLLILSNGTVNLNGGNYNYQMYNAVIEYTKTTD
;
A
#
# COMPACT_ATOMS: atom_id res chain seq x y z
N MET A 1 -19.86 18.04 19.36
CA MET A 1 -18.74 17.32 20.00
C MET A 1 -18.55 15.90 19.48
N GLN A 2 -19.62 15.14 19.42
CA GLN A 2 -19.59 13.76 18.94
C GLN A 2 -19.01 13.63 17.55
N SER A 3 -19.46 14.44 16.61
CA SER A 3 -19.00 14.32 15.22
C SER A 3 -17.52 14.65 15.08
N VAL A 4 -17.04 15.63 15.84
CA VAL A 4 -15.61 15.97 15.82
C VAL A 4 -14.77 14.82 16.37
N THR A 5 -15.22 14.23 17.46
CA THR A 5 -14.55 13.10 18.07
C THR A 5 -14.54 11.89 17.12
N SER A 6 -15.67 11.63 16.47
CA SER A 6 -15.78 10.53 15.52
C SER A 6 -14.83 10.71 14.34
N ASN A 7 -14.73 11.94 13.82
CA ASN A 7 -13.82 12.23 12.72
C ASN A 7 -12.36 12.05 13.14
N ALA A 8 -12.01 12.47 14.33
CA ALA A 8 -10.66 12.30 14.85
C ALA A 8 -10.33 10.82 15.00
N VAL A 9 -11.26 10.03 15.52
CA VAL A 9 -11.07 8.58 15.65
C VAL A 9 -10.88 7.94 14.29
N ALA A 10 -11.71 8.31 13.28
CA ALA A 10 -11.59 7.76 11.94
C ALA A 10 -10.23 8.08 11.32
N LYS A 11 -9.72 9.29 11.54
CA LYS A 11 -8.40 9.69 11.01
C LYS A 11 -7.24 9.05 11.76
N CYS A 12 -7.50 8.54 12.97
CA CYS A 12 -6.47 7.91 13.81
C CYS A 12 -6.53 6.38 13.76
N LEU A 13 -7.26 5.81 12.80
CA LEU A 13 -7.29 4.36 12.65
C LEU A 13 -5.89 3.81 12.39
N ALA A 14 -5.56 2.76 13.09
CA ALA A 14 -4.29 2.08 12.89
C ALA A 14 -4.21 1.53 11.47
N TYR A 15 -2.99 1.46 10.95
CA TYR A 15 -2.76 0.76 9.70
C TYR A 15 -3.19 -0.69 9.85
N SER A 16 -3.71 -1.26 8.77
CA SER A 16 -4.26 -2.62 8.79
C SER A 16 -3.99 -3.34 7.49
N LEU A 17 -3.81 -4.66 7.59
CA LEU A 17 -3.77 -5.54 6.44
C LEU A 17 -5.15 -5.68 5.80
N THR A 18 -6.20 -5.36 6.56
CA THR A 18 -7.57 -5.34 6.05
C THR A 18 -7.86 -3.98 5.43
N GLU A 19 -8.57 -3.98 4.31
CA GLU A 19 -8.99 -2.75 3.66
C GLU A 19 -9.80 -1.87 4.61
N GLN A 20 -9.49 -0.58 4.61
CA GLN A 20 -10.15 0.41 5.47
C GLN A 20 -10.56 1.62 4.66
N LYS A 21 -11.71 2.21 4.99
CA LYS A 21 -12.06 3.55 4.51
C LYS A 21 -11.24 4.56 5.29
N THR A 22 -10.61 5.49 4.58
CA THR A 22 -9.80 6.53 5.23
C THR A 22 -10.63 7.66 5.83
N GLY A 23 -11.89 7.77 5.43
CA GLY A 23 -12.73 8.91 5.79
C GLY A 23 -12.62 10.07 4.80
N GLU A 24 -11.73 9.97 3.83
CA GLU A 24 -11.54 10.97 2.79
C GLU A 24 -12.20 10.53 1.49
N THR A 25 -12.47 11.50 0.61
CA THR A 25 -13.03 11.24 -0.72
C THR A 25 -12.09 11.79 -1.78
N TRP A 26 -12.12 11.16 -2.93
CA TRP A 26 -11.42 11.67 -4.09
C TRP A 26 -12.26 12.78 -4.75
N ILE A 27 -11.68 13.46 -5.72
CA ILE A 27 -12.31 14.60 -6.40
C ILE A 27 -13.67 14.23 -6.99
N ASP A 28 -13.83 12.99 -7.43
CA ASP A 28 -15.07 12.47 -8.02
C ASP A 28 -16.12 12.05 -6.99
N GLY A 29 -15.83 12.20 -5.71
CA GLY A 29 -16.75 11.87 -4.62
C GLY A 29 -16.64 10.44 -4.12
N LYS A 30 -15.81 9.61 -4.73
CA LYS A 30 -15.66 8.23 -4.27
C LYS A 30 -14.86 8.16 -2.98
N PRO A 31 -15.22 7.26 -2.06
CA PRO A 31 -14.42 7.06 -0.86
C PRO A 31 -13.01 6.58 -1.21
N ILE A 32 -12.04 7.01 -0.42
CA ILE A 32 -10.67 6.52 -0.53
C ILE A 32 -10.46 5.43 0.52
N TYR A 33 -9.99 4.27 0.04
CA TYR A 33 -9.64 3.13 0.88
C TYR A 33 -8.14 3.06 1.04
N ARG A 34 -7.69 2.44 2.13
CA ARG A 34 -6.28 2.17 2.38
C ARG A 34 -6.11 0.70 2.72
N LYS A 35 -5.06 0.11 2.19
CA LYS A 35 -4.68 -1.25 2.55
C LYS A 35 -3.18 -1.33 2.68
N VAL A 36 -2.71 -2.01 3.73
CA VAL A 36 -1.30 -2.20 4.00
C VAL A 36 -0.90 -3.62 3.64
N PHE A 37 0.28 -3.74 3.08
CA PHE A 37 0.92 -5.02 2.80
C PHE A 37 2.27 -5.01 3.51
N TRP A 38 2.56 -6.02 4.30
CA TRP A 38 3.85 -6.11 4.95
C TRP A 38 4.22 -7.56 5.20
N GLY A 39 5.50 -7.81 5.31
CA GLY A 39 5.98 -9.15 5.54
C GLY A 39 7.45 -9.16 5.91
N ASN A 40 7.90 -10.34 6.33
CA ASN A 40 9.26 -10.57 6.80
C ASN A 40 10.03 -11.51 5.86
N SER A 41 9.62 -11.60 4.61
CA SER A 41 10.31 -12.39 3.61
C SER A 41 10.01 -11.88 2.22
N HIS A 42 10.90 -12.14 1.29
CA HIS A 42 10.75 -11.76 -0.11
C HIS A 42 9.98 -12.85 -0.85
N PRO A 43 8.75 -12.57 -1.32
CA PRO A 43 8.04 -13.55 -2.14
C PRO A 43 8.81 -13.85 -3.43
N SER A 44 8.88 -15.10 -3.82
CA SER A 44 9.66 -15.51 -4.99
C SER A 44 9.17 -14.89 -6.30
N ASP A 45 7.87 -14.57 -6.37
CA ASP A 45 7.24 -13.96 -7.55
C ASP A 45 6.98 -12.46 -7.37
N ASN A 46 7.50 -11.86 -6.31
CA ASN A 46 7.28 -10.45 -5.93
C ASN A 46 5.83 -10.09 -5.60
N ASN A 47 4.93 -11.05 -5.58
CA ASN A 47 3.51 -10.80 -5.30
C ASN A 47 3.30 -10.64 -3.80
N ILE A 48 2.93 -9.45 -3.36
CA ILE A 48 2.70 -9.18 -1.94
C ILE A 48 1.22 -9.12 -1.57
N GLY A 49 0.33 -9.23 -2.53
CA GLY A 49 -1.09 -9.29 -2.23
C GLY A 49 -2.00 -8.84 -3.35
N GLN A 50 -3.25 -8.60 -2.99
CA GLN A 50 -4.34 -8.35 -3.93
C GLN A 50 -5.25 -7.27 -3.40
N ILE A 51 -5.70 -6.37 -4.28
CA ILE A 51 -6.76 -5.41 -4.01
C ILE A 51 -7.94 -5.75 -4.91
N SER A 52 -9.11 -5.97 -4.30
CA SER A 52 -10.32 -6.29 -5.08
C SER A 52 -11.00 -5.04 -5.60
N ASN A 53 -11.47 -5.09 -6.83
CA ASN A 53 -12.29 -4.02 -7.43
C ASN A 53 -11.59 -2.66 -7.44
N ILE A 54 -10.29 -2.64 -7.68
CA ILE A 54 -9.54 -1.40 -7.73
C ILE A 54 -9.97 -0.57 -8.93
N ASP A 55 -10.16 0.73 -8.70
CA ASP A 55 -10.50 1.68 -9.75
C ASP A 55 -9.31 2.59 -10.04
N ARG A 56 -8.95 3.43 -9.08
CA ARG A 56 -7.87 4.42 -9.24
C ARG A 56 -6.93 4.37 -8.04
N VAL A 57 -5.65 4.29 -8.29
CA VAL A 57 -4.65 4.44 -7.25
C VAL A 57 -4.43 5.92 -7.01
N ILE A 58 -4.61 6.34 -5.76
CA ILE A 58 -4.44 7.74 -5.37
C ILE A 58 -3.03 7.98 -4.88
N LYS A 59 -2.52 7.05 -4.07
CA LYS A 59 -1.23 7.20 -3.43
C LYS A 59 -0.69 5.82 -3.09
N ALA A 60 0.59 5.60 -3.33
CA ALA A 60 1.21 4.33 -3.01
C ALA A 60 2.69 4.54 -2.70
N PHE A 61 3.17 3.86 -1.68
CA PHE A 61 4.59 3.82 -1.41
C PHE A 61 4.97 2.48 -0.80
N ALA A 62 6.24 2.14 -0.93
CA ALA A 62 6.78 0.93 -0.35
C ALA A 62 8.20 1.15 0.12
N MET A 63 8.60 0.34 1.11
CA MET A 63 9.96 0.27 1.57
C MET A 63 10.35 -1.18 1.72
N ILE A 64 11.60 -1.48 1.37
CA ILE A 64 12.18 -2.81 1.57
C ILE A 64 13.42 -2.68 2.45
N LYS A 65 13.69 -3.72 3.22
CA LYS A 65 14.94 -3.81 3.98
C LYS A 65 15.86 -4.78 3.25
N ASN A 66 16.99 -4.27 2.79
CA ASN A 66 17.96 -5.07 2.06
C ASN A 66 18.52 -6.17 2.96
N GLN A 67 18.48 -7.39 2.47
CA GLN A 67 18.93 -8.56 3.23
C GLN A 67 20.42 -8.50 3.53
N ASN A 68 21.22 -7.91 2.65
CA ASN A 68 22.68 -7.96 2.77
C ASN A 68 23.23 -6.94 3.80
N ASP A 69 22.71 -5.72 3.80
CA ASP A 69 23.27 -4.67 4.65
C ASP A 69 22.27 -4.12 5.69
N GLY A 70 21.01 -4.55 5.62
CA GLY A 70 19.99 -4.10 6.56
C GLY A 70 19.49 -2.69 6.32
N ASN A 71 19.88 -2.04 5.23
CA ASN A 71 19.41 -0.70 4.91
C ASN A 71 17.98 -0.74 4.36
N TRP A 72 17.21 0.31 4.65
CA TRP A 72 15.88 0.48 4.10
C TRP A 72 15.94 1.29 2.82
N LEU A 73 15.27 0.78 1.78
CA LEU A 73 15.22 1.41 0.47
C LEU A 73 13.78 1.73 0.12
N THR A 74 13.55 2.94 -0.38
CA THR A 74 12.21 3.33 -0.83
C THR A 74 11.99 2.87 -2.26
N ASN A 75 10.72 2.81 -2.67
CA ASN A 75 10.42 2.57 -4.08
C ASN A 75 11.02 3.68 -4.95
N ASN A 76 11.42 3.32 -6.14
CA ASN A 76 12.14 4.16 -7.12
C ASN A 76 13.61 4.44 -6.79
N TYR A 77 14.16 3.79 -5.78
CA TYR A 77 15.59 3.94 -5.50
C TYR A 77 16.38 3.39 -6.69
N ALA A 78 17.20 4.25 -7.30
CA ALA A 78 18.03 3.91 -8.46
C ALA A 78 17.23 3.24 -9.60
N GLY A 79 15.90 3.40 -9.62
CA GLY A 79 15.03 2.80 -10.62
C GLY A 79 14.83 1.30 -10.48
N ASN A 80 15.34 0.69 -9.42
CA ASN A 80 15.32 -0.77 -9.27
C ASN A 80 14.22 -1.26 -8.32
N VAL A 81 13.86 -0.47 -7.32
CA VAL A 81 12.82 -0.82 -6.35
C VAL A 81 11.53 -0.15 -6.77
N TYR A 82 10.48 -0.93 -7.02
CA TYR A 82 9.21 -0.33 -7.43
C TYR A 82 8.01 -1.20 -7.08
N LEU A 83 6.88 -0.52 -6.91
CA LEU A 83 5.57 -1.15 -6.83
C LEU A 83 4.97 -1.22 -8.23
N LEU A 84 4.38 -2.35 -8.55
CA LEU A 84 3.58 -2.52 -9.76
C LEU A 84 2.21 -3.02 -9.35
N ILE A 85 1.19 -2.21 -9.61
CA ILE A 85 -0.19 -2.57 -9.29
C ILE A 85 -0.88 -2.88 -10.61
N LEU A 86 -1.19 -4.15 -10.81
CA LEU A 86 -1.80 -4.60 -12.06
C LEU A 86 -3.27 -4.20 -12.13
N SER A 87 -3.81 -4.16 -13.33
CA SER A 87 -5.21 -3.77 -13.53
C SER A 87 -6.20 -4.70 -12.82
N ASN A 88 -5.80 -5.93 -12.57
CA ASN A 88 -6.63 -6.88 -11.80
C ASN A 88 -6.46 -6.74 -10.28
N GLY A 89 -5.66 -5.77 -9.83
CA GLY A 89 -5.45 -5.52 -8.42
C GLY A 89 -4.29 -6.28 -7.78
N THR A 90 -3.59 -7.11 -8.52
CA THR A 90 -2.40 -7.79 -8.01
C THR A 90 -1.31 -6.76 -7.70
N VAL A 91 -0.70 -6.87 -6.53
CA VAL A 91 0.34 -5.94 -6.08
C VAL A 91 1.67 -6.66 -6.07
N ASN A 92 2.60 -6.16 -6.87
CA ASN A 92 3.96 -6.68 -6.92
C ASN A 92 4.93 -5.64 -6.36
N LEU A 93 5.88 -6.12 -5.57
CA LEU A 93 6.96 -5.28 -5.06
C LEU A 93 8.28 -5.85 -5.56
N ASN A 94 8.87 -5.14 -6.51
CA ASN A 94 10.12 -5.58 -7.13
C ASN A 94 11.30 -4.93 -6.40
N GLY A 95 12.25 -5.76 -5.99
CA GLY A 95 13.46 -5.30 -5.30
C GLY A 95 14.62 -5.00 -6.22
N GLY A 96 14.45 -5.18 -7.53
CA GLY A 96 15.54 -5.00 -8.49
C GLY A 96 16.67 -5.99 -8.22
N ASN A 97 17.86 -5.45 -7.98
CA ASN A 97 19.04 -6.28 -7.66
C ASN A 97 19.12 -6.65 -6.18
N TYR A 98 18.13 -6.25 -5.39
CA TYR A 98 18.15 -6.48 -3.94
C TYR A 98 17.19 -7.57 -3.53
N ASN A 99 17.66 -8.49 -2.72
CA ASN A 99 16.78 -9.40 -2.00
C ASN A 99 16.41 -8.73 -0.69
N TYR A 100 15.11 -8.62 -0.42
CA TYR A 100 14.69 -7.96 0.80
C TYR A 100 14.21 -8.97 1.83
N GLN A 101 14.48 -8.67 3.09
CA GLN A 101 14.08 -9.54 4.20
C GLN A 101 12.78 -9.07 4.85
N MET A 102 12.42 -7.81 4.66
CA MET A 102 11.19 -7.22 5.16
C MET A 102 10.67 -6.21 4.15
N TYR A 103 9.38 -5.99 4.16
CA TYR A 103 8.79 -4.94 3.33
C TYR A 103 7.55 -4.36 3.97
N ASN A 104 7.28 -3.09 3.65
CA ASN A 104 6.04 -2.41 3.98
C ASN A 104 5.55 -1.71 2.72
N ALA A 105 4.26 -1.83 2.44
CA ALA A 105 3.63 -1.08 1.37
C ALA A 105 2.29 -0.55 1.85
N VAL A 106 2.00 0.70 1.49
CA VAL A 106 0.72 1.34 1.82
C VAL A 106 0.13 1.86 0.53
N ILE A 107 -1.10 1.47 0.22
CA ILE A 107 -1.77 1.85 -1.01
C ILE A 107 -3.12 2.44 -0.68
N GLU A 108 -3.40 3.64 -1.22
CA GLU A 108 -4.71 4.29 -1.11
C GLU A 108 -5.34 4.37 -2.50
N TYR A 109 -6.62 4.05 -2.58
CA TYR A 109 -7.28 3.84 -3.88
C TYR A 109 -8.79 4.00 -3.75
N THR A 110 -9.44 4.21 -4.89
CA THR A 110 -10.90 4.14 -5.00
C THR A 110 -11.29 2.80 -5.60
N LYS A 111 -12.56 2.44 -5.49
CA LYS A 111 -13.07 1.15 -5.94
C LYS A 111 -14.12 1.30 -7.02
N THR A 112 -14.17 0.32 -7.92
CA THR A 112 -15.18 0.31 -9.00
C THR A 112 -16.58 0.08 -8.47
N THR A 113 -16.71 -0.48 -7.27
CA THR A 113 -18.01 -0.78 -6.66
C THR A 113 -18.67 0.42 -6.00
N ASP A 114 -18.00 1.55 -5.93
CA ASP A 114 -18.57 2.79 -5.34
C ASP A 114 -19.09 3.75 -6.37
#